data_b9ede63b75d707b5a6a101632e0ca9fe
#
_entry.id   b9ede63b75d707b5a6a101632e0ca9fe
#
_cell.length_a   1.000
_cell.length_b   1.000
_cell.length_c   1.000
_cell.angle_alpha   90.00
_cell.angle_beta   90.00
_cell.angle_gamma   90.00
#
_symmetry.space_group_name_H-M   'P 1'
#
loop_
_entity.id
_entity.type
_entity.pdbx_description
1 polymer ?
#
loop_
_entity_poly.entity_id
_entity_poly.type
_entity_poly.pdbx_seq_one_letter_code
_entity_poly.pdbx_strand_id
1 'polypeptide(L)'
;VDGAIAGSGGTARPIMISRITGGDPMGATQFNHGRQAEELVQAGLMRDLTDVATKGKWTDVVRPKSLLDGCTIDGKIYCVPVNIHSWQWLWLSNEAFEKAGVPLPKDWNEFVAAAPALEKAGIIPLAVGGQAWQSSGAFDVLLAAVGGTDTFLKVYKDKDAKFAAEPEVAKVFKAADDARKMAKNTNVQDWNQATNLVITGKAAGQIMGDWAQGEFQVAGKTAGKDYTCLPGLGLNEVIATGGDAFYFPLLKDADKSKAQEVLAETLLDPKTQVAFNLKKGSLPVRGDVDLNAANDCMKKGLAILAKGAVMPWTDQLLSQDTQKQKEDLFAEFFAKPELTVEDAQKRFADLIASAD
;
A
#
# COMPACT_ATOMS: atom_id res chain seq x y z
N VAL A 1 -10.54 -8.58 24.23
CA VAL A 1 -9.47 -8.35 23.23
C VAL A 1 -8.17 -8.39 24.00
N ASP A 2 -7.43 -9.47 23.89
CA ASP A 2 -6.07 -9.55 24.41
C ASP A 2 -5.21 -8.54 23.65
N GLY A 3 -4.73 -7.54 24.31
CA GLY A 3 -3.93 -6.42 23.89
C GLY A 3 -3.59 -6.33 22.39
N ALA A 4 -4.05 -5.29 21.74
CA ALA A 4 -3.60 -4.98 20.39
C ALA A 4 -2.08 -4.73 20.43
N ILE A 5 -1.33 -5.40 19.56
CA ILE A 5 0.08 -5.07 19.36
C ILE A 5 0.11 -3.74 18.63
N ALA A 6 0.56 -2.70 19.31
CA ALA A 6 0.68 -1.38 18.72
C ALA A 6 1.87 -1.32 17.75
N GLY A 7 1.74 -0.54 16.70
CA GLY A 7 2.80 -0.28 15.73
C GLY A 7 2.39 -0.60 14.29
N SER A 8 3.26 -0.24 13.35
CA SER A 8 3.09 -0.59 11.94
C SER A 8 3.36 -2.08 11.70
N GLY A 9 3.03 -2.56 10.49
CA GLY A 9 3.29 -3.94 10.07
C GLY A 9 4.74 -4.40 10.30
N GLY A 10 5.71 -3.52 10.12
CA GLY A 10 7.13 -3.81 10.37
C GLY A 10 7.45 -4.15 11.84
N THR A 11 6.68 -3.62 12.79
CA THR A 11 6.84 -3.90 14.22
C THR A 11 5.94 -5.05 14.69
N ALA A 12 4.67 -5.02 14.28
CA ALA A 12 3.67 -5.97 14.77
C ALA A 12 3.80 -7.38 14.16
N ARG A 13 4.09 -7.49 12.88
CA ARG A 13 4.14 -8.80 12.18
C ARG A 13 5.18 -9.77 12.73
N PRO A 14 6.45 -9.39 12.97
CA PRO A 14 7.42 -10.31 13.58
C PRO A 14 6.94 -10.86 14.93
N ILE A 15 6.28 -10.03 15.74
CA ILE A 15 5.73 -10.46 17.04
C ILE A 15 4.58 -11.46 16.83
N MET A 16 3.67 -11.17 15.88
CA MET A 16 2.56 -12.07 15.55
C MET A 16 3.04 -13.41 15.02
N ILE A 17 4.01 -13.40 14.10
CA ILE A 17 4.61 -14.62 13.54
C ILE A 17 5.28 -15.43 14.65
N SER A 18 6.08 -14.81 15.50
CA SER A 18 6.74 -15.48 16.63
C SER A 18 5.74 -16.13 17.59
N ARG A 19 4.63 -15.48 17.90
CA ARG A 19 3.57 -16.05 18.74
C ARG A 19 2.89 -17.25 18.07
N ILE A 20 2.57 -17.14 16.78
CA ILE A 20 1.92 -18.22 16.04
C ILE A 20 2.82 -19.45 15.97
N THR A 21 4.09 -19.27 15.60
CA THR A 21 5.07 -20.36 15.50
C THR A 21 5.46 -20.92 16.88
N GLY A 22 5.44 -20.10 17.92
CA GLY A 22 5.72 -20.48 19.30
C GLY A 22 4.56 -21.18 20.02
N GLY A 23 3.39 -21.35 19.37
CA GLY A 23 2.24 -22.05 19.94
C GLY A 23 1.36 -21.24 20.89
N ASP A 24 1.52 -19.89 20.90
CA ASP A 24 0.65 -18.94 21.62
C ASP A 24 -0.04 -17.98 20.62
N PRO A 25 -0.87 -18.52 19.69
CA PRO A 25 -1.47 -17.71 18.66
C PRO A 25 -2.58 -16.80 19.22
N MET A 26 -2.73 -15.63 18.57
CA MET A 26 -3.89 -14.76 18.75
C MET A 26 -5.12 -15.31 18.02
N GLY A 27 -6.30 -14.78 18.33
CA GLY A 27 -7.56 -15.20 17.68
C GLY A 27 -7.67 -14.80 16.21
N ALA A 28 -7.09 -13.67 15.85
CA ALA A 28 -7.03 -13.18 14.47
C ALA A 28 -5.80 -12.30 14.31
N THR A 29 -5.28 -12.21 13.09
CA THR A 29 -4.11 -11.37 12.76
C THR A 29 -4.28 -10.72 11.38
N GLN A 30 -3.75 -9.51 11.22
CA GLN A 30 -3.72 -8.81 9.95
C GLN A 30 -2.43 -9.16 9.19
N PHE A 31 -2.60 -9.53 7.93
CA PHE A 31 -1.58 -9.50 6.90
C PHE A 31 -2.16 -8.84 5.65
N ASN A 32 -1.32 -8.47 4.69
CA ASN A 32 -1.82 -8.16 3.36
C ASN A 32 -2.22 -9.47 2.66
N HIS A 33 -3.32 -9.44 1.91
CA HIS A 33 -3.66 -10.61 1.09
C HIS A 33 -2.64 -10.81 -0.03
N GLY A 34 -2.42 -12.04 -0.44
CA GLY A 34 -1.37 -12.46 -1.34
C GLY A 34 -0.36 -13.37 -0.64
N ARG A 35 0.92 -13.15 -0.86
CA ARG A 35 1.98 -14.07 -0.40
C ARG A 35 2.48 -13.82 1.04
N GLN A 36 1.98 -12.79 1.72
CA GLN A 36 2.54 -12.36 3.00
C GLN A 36 2.37 -13.37 4.15
N ALA A 37 1.30 -14.19 4.13
CA ALA A 37 1.07 -15.25 5.11
C ALA A 37 1.30 -16.66 4.54
N GLU A 38 1.84 -16.78 3.33
CA GLU A 38 1.97 -18.04 2.58
C GLU A 38 2.72 -19.11 3.39
N GLU A 39 3.85 -18.79 3.99
CA GLU A 39 4.65 -19.72 4.79
C GLU A 39 3.90 -20.25 6.01
N LEU A 40 3.10 -19.41 6.68
CA LEU A 40 2.30 -19.81 7.83
C LEU A 40 1.16 -20.75 7.42
N VAL A 41 0.59 -20.53 6.23
CA VAL A 41 -0.44 -21.41 5.66
C VAL A 41 0.18 -22.75 5.27
N GLN A 42 1.31 -22.76 4.59
CA GLN A 42 2.04 -23.97 4.19
C GLN A 42 2.53 -24.78 5.40
N ALA A 43 2.88 -24.11 6.49
CA ALA A 43 3.21 -24.74 7.77
C ALA A 43 1.98 -25.33 8.51
N GLY A 44 0.77 -25.17 7.98
CA GLY A 44 -0.47 -25.68 8.59
C GLY A 44 -0.88 -24.94 9.86
N LEU A 45 -0.46 -23.69 10.02
CA LEU A 45 -0.72 -22.89 11.23
C LEU A 45 -1.96 -21.99 11.11
N MET A 46 -2.53 -21.88 9.90
CA MET A 46 -3.67 -21.02 9.61
C MET A 46 -4.93 -21.84 9.33
N ARG A 47 -6.06 -21.29 9.71
CA ARG A 47 -7.38 -21.89 9.54
C ARG A 47 -7.86 -21.78 8.10
N ASP A 48 -8.35 -22.88 7.54
CA ASP A 48 -9.12 -22.93 6.31
C ASP A 48 -10.50 -22.32 6.52
N LEU A 49 -10.85 -21.32 5.73
CA LEU A 49 -12.12 -20.58 5.77
C LEU A 49 -13.05 -20.94 4.60
N THR A 50 -12.74 -21.95 3.81
CA THR A 50 -13.48 -22.30 2.58
C THR A 50 -14.95 -22.54 2.86
N ASP A 51 -15.30 -23.23 3.96
CA ASP A 51 -16.70 -23.47 4.34
C ASP A 51 -17.41 -22.17 4.72
N VAL A 52 -16.75 -21.30 5.47
CA VAL A 52 -17.29 -19.97 5.84
C VAL A 52 -17.52 -19.13 4.59
N ALA A 53 -16.55 -19.12 3.67
CA ALA A 53 -16.62 -18.38 2.41
C ALA A 53 -17.76 -18.91 1.52
N THR A 54 -17.94 -20.22 1.44
CA THR A 54 -19.01 -20.86 0.68
C THR A 54 -20.39 -20.51 1.26
N LYS A 55 -20.56 -20.64 2.57
CA LYS A 55 -21.78 -20.27 3.27
C LYS A 55 -22.11 -18.78 3.10
N GLY A 56 -21.11 -17.92 3.19
CA GLY A 56 -21.21 -16.46 3.03
C GLY A 56 -21.28 -15.99 1.59
N LYS A 57 -21.19 -16.89 0.60
CA LYS A 57 -21.19 -16.60 -0.85
C LYS A 57 -20.17 -15.51 -1.23
N TRP A 58 -18.95 -15.61 -0.69
CA TRP A 58 -17.92 -14.58 -0.89
C TRP A 58 -17.57 -14.36 -2.35
N THR A 59 -17.62 -15.41 -3.17
CA THR A 59 -17.40 -15.32 -4.63
C THR A 59 -18.42 -14.44 -5.36
N ASP A 60 -19.59 -14.24 -4.77
CA ASP A 60 -20.65 -13.43 -5.38
C ASP A 60 -20.50 -11.93 -5.04
N VAL A 61 -19.92 -11.62 -3.88
CA VAL A 61 -19.91 -10.26 -3.33
C VAL A 61 -18.55 -9.59 -3.36
N VAL A 62 -17.44 -10.35 -3.29
CA VAL A 62 -16.08 -9.76 -3.30
C VAL A 62 -15.70 -9.33 -4.71
N ARG A 63 -15.28 -8.09 -4.86
CA ARG A 63 -14.85 -7.47 -6.13
C ARG A 63 -13.66 -6.53 -5.92
N PRO A 64 -12.66 -6.53 -6.82
CA PRO A 64 -12.51 -7.53 -7.91
C PRO A 64 -12.26 -8.94 -7.37
N LYS A 65 -12.52 -9.95 -8.20
CA LYS A 65 -12.38 -11.37 -7.82
C LYS A 65 -10.95 -11.72 -7.38
N SER A 66 -9.97 -11.05 -7.94
CA SER A 66 -8.54 -11.20 -7.60
C SER A 66 -8.22 -11.03 -6.10
N LEU A 67 -9.10 -10.37 -5.33
CA LEU A 67 -8.94 -10.26 -3.87
C LEU A 67 -9.13 -11.61 -3.17
N LEU A 68 -10.09 -12.43 -3.63
CA LEU A 68 -10.23 -13.80 -3.14
C LEU A 68 -9.12 -14.71 -3.67
N ASP A 69 -8.66 -14.50 -4.89
CA ASP A 69 -7.52 -15.25 -5.42
C ASP A 69 -6.27 -15.00 -4.55
N GLY A 70 -6.07 -13.76 -4.07
CA GLY A 70 -5.01 -13.41 -3.11
C GLY A 70 -5.17 -14.03 -1.70
N CYS A 71 -6.37 -14.52 -1.37
CA CYS A 71 -6.65 -15.27 -0.12
C CYS A 71 -6.64 -16.79 -0.33
N THR A 72 -6.42 -17.26 -1.56
CA THR A 72 -6.55 -18.68 -1.93
C THR A 72 -5.17 -19.31 -2.13
N ILE A 73 -4.90 -20.37 -1.38
CA ILE A 73 -3.67 -21.17 -1.49
C ILE A 73 -4.13 -22.63 -1.64
N ASP A 74 -3.63 -23.32 -2.65
CA ASP A 74 -3.97 -24.73 -2.96
C ASP A 74 -5.48 -24.98 -3.05
N GLY A 75 -6.23 -24.02 -3.61
CA GLY A 75 -7.68 -24.11 -3.78
C GLY A 75 -8.52 -23.86 -2.52
N LYS A 76 -7.89 -23.49 -1.40
CA LYS A 76 -8.55 -23.19 -0.13
C LYS A 76 -8.39 -21.71 0.24
N ILE A 77 -9.42 -21.16 0.88
CA ILE A 77 -9.45 -19.76 1.31
C ILE A 77 -8.95 -19.65 2.74
N TYR A 78 -7.92 -18.83 2.97
CA TYR A 78 -7.28 -18.65 4.27
C TYR A 78 -7.42 -17.25 4.86
N CYS A 79 -7.97 -16.29 4.11
CA CYS A 79 -8.17 -14.96 4.66
C CYS A 79 -9.49 -14.32 4.25
N VAL A 80 -9.86 -13.29 5.02
CA VAL A 80 -10.96 -12.37 4.71
C VAL A 80 -10.36 -11.07 4.23
N PRO A 81 -10.45 -10.69 2.95
CA PRO A 81 -10.06 -9.37 2.51
C PRO A 81 -11.03 -8.34 3.08
N VAL A 82 -10.54 -7.23 3.63
CA VAL A 82 -11.40 -6.23 4.29
C VAL A 82 -11.41 -4.89 3.58
N ASN A 83 -10.38 -4.62 2.77
CA ASN A 83 -10.30 -3.40 1.97
C ASN A 83 -9.43 -3.61 0.74
N ILE A 84 -9.53 -2.66 -0.17
CA ILE A 84 -8.53 -2.39 -1.19
C ILE A 84 -7.74 -1.19 -0.66
N HIS A 85 -6.47 -1.40 -0.30
CA HIS A 85 -5.52 -0.35 -0.02
C HIS A 85 -4.69 -0.08 -1.26
N SER A 86 -4.99 1.02 -1.93
CA SER A 86 -4.25 1.38 -3.12
C SER A 86 -3.09 2.32 -2.78
N TRP A 87 -1.90 1.98 -3.29
CA TRP A 87 -0.66 2.67 -2.97
C TRP A 87 -0.41 3.93 -3.79
N GLN A 88 -0.89 4.01 -5.00
CA GLN A 88 -0.44 4.94 -6.03
C GLN A 88 -1.05 6.34 -5.93
N TRP A 89 -0.90 6.99 -4.79
CA TRP A 89 -1.38 8.33 -4.57
C TRP A 89 -0.25 9.32 -4.28
N LEU A 90 -0.34 10.52 -4.86
CA LEU A 90 0.39 11.70 -4.42
C LEU A 90 -0.57 12.59 -3.65
N TRP A 91 -0.31 12.75 -2.36
CA TRP A 91 -1.05 13.61 -1.45
C TRP A 91 -0.38 14.96 -1.40
N LEU A 92 -1.12 16.06 -1.61
CA LEU A 92 -0.59 17.43 -1.73
C LEU A 92 -1.25 18.34 -0.70
N SER A 93 -0.44 19.17 -0.02
CA SER A 93 -0.91 20.23 0.85
C SER A 93 -1.25 21.47 0.05
N ASN A 94 -2.52 21.83 -0.08
CA ASN A 94 -2.93 23.04 -0.81
C ASN A 94 -2.28 24.31 -0.21
N GLU A 95 -2.23 24.38 1.13
CA GLU A 95 -1.59 25.48 1.87
C GLU A 95 -0.10 25.64 1.53
N ALA A 96 0.65 24.53 1.37
CA ALA A 96 2.07 24.58 1.04
C ALA A 96 2.31 25.20 -0.34
N PHE A 97 1.51 24.85 -1.34
CA PHE A 97 1.61 25.41 -2.69
C PHE A 97 1.19 26.88 -2.72
N GLU A 98 0.13 27.26 -2.02
CA GLU A 98 -0.30 28.64 -1.87
C GLU A 98 0.81 29.49 -1.22
N LYS A 99 1.40 29.03 -0.12
CA LYS A 99 2.50 29.70 0.56
C LYS A 99 3.75 29.87 -0.31
N ALA A 100 4.05 28.88 -1.16
CA ALA A 100 5.17 28.95 -2.09
C ALA A 100 4.87 29.82 -3.32
N GLY A 101 3.61 30.24 -3.53
CA GLY A 101 3.19 31.03 -4.69
C GLY A 101 3.25 30.24 -5.99
N VAL A 102 3.10 28.92 -5.95
CA VAL A 102 3.10 28.05 -7.14
C VAL A 102 1.77 27.32 -7.26
N PRO A 103 1.30 27.01 -8.50
CA PRO A 103 0.06 26.29 -8.69
C PRO A 103 0.17 24.85 -8.18
N LEU A 104 -0.98 24.27 -7.80
CA LEU A 104 -1.07 22.85 -7.52
C LEU A 104 -0.70 22.05 -8.78
N PRO A 105 0.22 21.07 -8.68
CA PRO A 105 0.60 20.23 -9.80
C PRO A 105 -0.55 19.28 -10.19
N LYS A 106 -0.62 18.95 -11.48
CA LYS A 106 -1.57 18.00 -12.03
C LYS A 106 -1.00 16.59 -12.15
N ASP A 107 0.33 16.50 -12.16
CA ASP A 107 1.05 15.24 -12.26
C ASP A 107 2.42 15.31 -11.56
N TRP A 108 3.12 14.17 -11.57
CA TRP A 108 4.45 14.04 -11.00
C TRP A 108 5.47 15.01 -11.62
N ASN A 109 5.42 15.24 -12.92
CA ASN A 109 6.40 16.10 -13.60
C ASN A 109 6.23 17.57 -13.18
N GLU A 110 4.99 18.04 -13.09
CA GLU A 110 4.70 19.38 -12.57
C GLU A 110 5.09 19.51 -11.08
N PHE A 111 4.90 18.43 -10.30
CA PHE A 111 5.31 18.38 -8.89
C PHE A 111 6.83 18.51 -8.74
N VAL A 112 7.61 17.75 -9.51
CA VAL A 112 9.09 17.86 -9.54
C VAL A 112 9.52 19.26 -9.95
N ALA A 113 8.87 19.85 -10.97
CA ALA A 113 9.16 21.20 -11.42
C ALA A 113 8.89 22.28 -10.36
N ALA A 114 7.95 22.06 -9.46
CA ALA A 114 7.63 22.97 -8.36
C ALA A 114 8.64 22.90 -7.19
N ALA A 115 9.44 21.84 -7.09
CA ALA A 115 10.30 21.58 -5.93
C ALA A 115 11.27 22.74 -5.59
N PRO A 116 11.95 23.41 -6.55
CA PRO A 116 12.84 24.52 -6.20
C PRO A 116 12.12 25.71 -5.56
N ALA A 117 10.88 26.00 -5.98
CA ALA A 117 10.09 27.08 -5.39
C ALA A 117 9.61 26.73 -3.99
N LEU A 118 9.23 25.47 -3.76
CA LEU A 118 8.86 24.95 -2.44
C LEU A 118 10.05 25.03 -1.47
N GLU A 119 11.24 24.58 -1.89
CA GLU A 119 12.47 24.68 -1.09
C GLU A 119 12.82 26.13 -0.73
N LYS A 120 12.69 27.05 -1.70
CA LYS A 120 12.90 28.49 -1.48
C LYS A 120 11.92 29.07 -0.45
N ALA A 121 10.71 28.54 -0.38
CA ALA A 121 9.71 28.91 0.62
C ALA A 121 9.92 28.24 1.99
N GLY A 122 10.98 27.42 2.15
CA GLY A 122 11.27 26.66 3.37
C GLY A 122 10.35 25.46 3.58
N ILE A 123 9.76 24.93 2.50
CA ILE A 123 8.85 23.79 2.51
C ILE A 123 9.60 22.57 1.99
N ILE A 124 9.49 21.44 2.68
CA ILE A 124 10.00 20.15 2.20
C ILE A 124 9.16 19.74 0.97
N PRO A 125 9.74 19.54 -0.22
CA PRO A 125 8.92 19.19 -1.37
C PRO A 125 8.20 17.85 -1.20
N LEU A 126 8.90 16.80 -0.80
CA LEU A 126 8.35 15.45 -0.62
C LEU A 126 8.66 14.92 0.78
N ALA A 127 7.66 14.43 1.50
CA ALA A 127 7.85 13.74 2.77
C ALA A 127 7.94 12.23 2.55
N VAL A 128 9.03 11.61 3.01
CA VAL A 128 9.23 10.15 3.05
C VAL A 128 9.78 9.78 4.41
N GLY A 129 9.10 8.94 5.17
CA GLY A 129 9.60 8.47 6.47
C GLY A 129 10.71 7.43 6.33
N GLY A 130 11.45 7.22 7.42
CA GLY A 130 12.65 6.38 7.44
C GLY A 130 12.42 4.86 7.44
N GLN A 131 11.18 4.39 7.53
CA GLN A 131 10.89 2.95 7.44
C GLN A 131 11.13 2.45 6.02
N ALA A 132 11.88 1.36 5.85
CA ALA A 132 12.33 0.82 4.56
C ALA A 132 11.19 0.61 3.54
N TRP A 133 10.02 0.16 4.01
CA TRP A 133 8.85 -0.06 3.16
C TRP A 133 8.31 1.23 2.51
N GLN A 134 8.57 2.42 3.09
CA GLN A 134 8.09 3.69 2.52
C GLN A 134 8.87 4.07 1.27
N SER A 135 10.20 4.00 1.29
CA SER A 135 11.05 4.26 0.11
C SER A 135 10.83 3.21 -0.98
N SER A 136 10.72 1.93 -0.60
CA SER A 136 10.39 0.85 -1.53
C SER A 136 9.01 1.04 -2.16
N GLY A 137 7.99 1.36 -1.36
CA GLY A 137 6.65 1.65 -1.86
C GLY A 137 6.59 2.88 -2.77
N ALA A 138 7.35 3.93 -2.46
CA ALA A 138 7.47 5.10 -3.33
C ALA A 138 8.07 4.73 -4.70
N PHE A 139 9.10 3.87 -4.73
CA PHE A 139 9.64 3.35 -5.98
C PHE A 139 8.61 2.54 -6.77
N ASP A 140 7.88 1.63 -6.10
CA ASP A 140 6.84 0.82 -6.74
C ASP A 140 5.75 1.69 -7.37
N VAL A 141 5.36 2.77 -6.69
CA VAL A 141 4.40 3.75 -7.22
C VAL A 141 4.97 4.48 -8.45
N LEU A 142 6.24 4.88 -8.39
CA LEU A 142 6.90 5.50 -9.54
C LEU A 142 7.05 4.52 -10.72
N LEU A 143 7.31 3.23 -10.44
CA LEU A 143 7.36 2.21 -11.49
C LEU A 143 6.00 2.06 -12.19
N ALA A 144 4.91 2.06 -11.43
CA ALA A 144 3.56 2.00 -11.99
C ALA A 144 3.13 3.30 -12.69
N ALA A 145 3.53 4.47 -12.15
CA ALA A 145 3.10 5.77 -12.68
C ALA A 145 3.92 6.21 -13.89
N VAL A 146 5.25 6.17 -13.79
CA VAL A 146 6.18 6.64 -14.82
C VAL A 146 6.45 5.55 -15.86
N GLY A 147 6.62 4.30 -15.41
CA GLY A 147 6.85 3.15 -16.28
C GLY A 147 5.56 2.61 -16.91
N GLY A 148 4.42 2.80 -16.27
CA GLY A 148 3.14 2.26 -16.67
C GLY A 148 2.86 0.86 -16.12
N THR A 149 1.60 0.44 -16.20
CA THR A 149 1.14 -0.85 -15.69
C THR A 149 1.86 -2.03 -16.33
N ASP A 150 2.09 -1.99 -17.65
CA ASP A 150 2.77 -3.07 -18.37
C ASP A 150 4.23 -3.24 -17.90
N THR A 151 4.93 -2.14 -17.70
CA THR A 151 6.30 -2.15 -17.13
C THR A 151 6.32 -2.75 -15.73
N PHE A 152 5.38 -2.35 -14.88
CA PHE A 152 5.25 -2.88 -13.53
C PHE A 152 5.02 -4.41 -13.54
N LEU A 153 4.10 -4.88 -14.38
CA LEU A 153 3.79 -6.31 -14.49
C LEU A 153 4.95 -7.10 -15.08
N LYS A 154 5.61 -6.57 -16.11
CA LYS A 154 6.76 -7.23 -16.73
C LYS A 154 7.91 -7.40 -15.74
N VAL A 155 8.16 -6.41 -14.90
CA VAL A 155 9.20 -6.49 -13.85
C VAL A 155 8.79 -7.43 -12.73
N TYR A 156 7.61 -7.26 -12.12
CA TYR A 156 7.28 -7.97 -10.88
C TYR A 156 6.49 -9.26 -11.08
N LYS A 157 5.63 -9.34 -12.09
CA LYS A 157 4.85 -10.56 -12.38
C LYS A 157 5.66 -11.53 -13.23
N ASP A 158 6.23 -11.02 -14.34
CA ASP A 158 6.98 -11.85 -15.28
C ASP A 158 8.44 -12.05 -14.83
N LYS A 159 8.90 -11.28 -13.83
CA LYS A 159 10.25 -11.30 -13.28
C LYS A 159 11.34 -11.18 -14.37
N ASP A 160 11.07 -10.28 -15.34
CA ASP A 160 11.97 -10.03 -16.47
C ASP A 160 13.15 -9.14 -16.04
N ALA A 161 14.21 -9.79 -15.52
CA ALA A 161 15.43 -9.12 -15.08
C ALA A 161 16.14 -8.37 -16.21
N LYS A 162 16.07 -8.88 -17.44
CA LYS A 162 16.66 -8.21 -18.60
C LYS A 162 15.93 -6.89 -18.86
N PHE A 163 14.61 -6.92 -18.84
CA PHE A 163 13.80 -5.72 -18.99
C PHE A 163 14.01 -4.74 -17.83
N ALA A 164 14.20 -5.23 -16.60
CA ALA A 164 14.50 -4.37 -15.45
C ALA A 164 15.80 -3.55 -15.62
N ALA A 165 16.73 -4.01 -16.47
CA ALA A 165 17.97 -3.30 -16.82
C ALA A 165 17.84 -2.34 -18.02
N GLU A 166 16.70 -2.30 -18.71
CA GLU A 166 16.49 -1.51 -19.92
C GLU A 166 16.27 -0.01 -19.64
N PRO A 167 16.47 0.87 -20.64
CA PRO A 167 16.27 2.33 -20.51
C PRO A 167 14.87 2.72 -20.04
N GLU A 168 13.86 1.90 -20.30
CA GLU A 168 12.48 2.13 -19.87
C GLU A 168 12.37 2.17 -18.34
N VAL A 169 13.08 1.26 -17.65
CA VAL A 169 13.14 1.24 -16.18
C VAL A 169 14.13 2.28 -15.65
N ALA A 170 15.18 2.65 -16.41
CA ALA A 170 16.10 3.72 -16.04
C ALA A 170 15.38 5.07 -15.82
N LYS A 171 14.34 5.36 -16.58
CA LYS A 171 13.50 6.57 -16.39
C LYS A 171 12.83 6.57 -15.01
N VAL A 172 12.42 5.41 -14.53
CA VAL A 172 11.81 5.26 -13.19
C VAL A 172 12.85 5.50 -12.10
N PHE A 173 14.06 4.97 -12.25
CA PHE A 173 15.17 5.25 -11.32
C PHE A 173 15.54 6.73 -11.29
N LYS A 174 15.46 7.41 -12.43
CA LYS A 174 15.64 8.86 -12.46
C LYS A 174 14.54 9.58 -11.68
N ALA A 175 13.29 9.18 -11.83
CA ALA A 175 12.18 9.74 -11.04
C ALA A 175 12.34 9.44 -9.53
N ALA A 176 12.86 8.26 -9.17
CA ALA A 176 13.18 7.92 -7.80
C ALA A 176 14.37 8.76 -7.25
N ASP A 177 15.34 9.11 -8.09
CA ASP A 177 16.43 10.02 -7.74
C ASP A 177 15.91 11.45 -7.48
N ASP A 178 14.95 11.91 -8.29
CA ASP A 178 14.27 13.18 -8.04
C ASP A 178 13.49 13.11 -6.70
N ALA A 179 12.78 12.01 -6.44
CA ALA A 179 12.05 11.80 -5.19
C ALA A 179 12.97 11.84 -3.96
N ARG A 180 14.11 11.10 -3.96
CA ARG A 180 15.04 11.11 -2.81
C ARG A 180 15.68 12.49 -2.58
N LYS A 181 15.97 13.23 -3.64
CA LYS A 181 16.49 14.62 -3.54
C LYS A 181 15.46 15.55 -2.91
N MET A 182 14.19 15.45 -3.31
CA MET A 182 13.09 16.22 -2.72
C MET A 182 12.81 15.83 -1.26
N ALA A 183 13.11 14.60 -0.87
CA ALA A 183 12.86 14.07 0.48
C ALA A 183 14.03 14.25 1.46
N LYS A 184 15.18 14.76 1.01
CA LYS A 184 16.43 14.82 1.80
C LYS A 184 16.34 15.48 3.17
N ASN A 185 15.34 16.34 3.41
CA ASN A 185 15.14 17.05 4.68
C ASN A 185 14.00 16.47 5.52
N THR A 186 13.49 15.29 5.17
CA THR A 186 12.49 14.58 5.98
C THR A 186 13.18 13.86 7.13
N ASN A 187 12.97 14.34 8.36
CA ASN A 187 13.57 13.80 9.58
C ASN A 187 12.50 13.14 10.48
N VAL A 188 11.70 12.23 9.91
CA VAL A 188 10.69 11.46 10.63
C VAL A 188 10.82 9.99 10.25
N GLN A 189 10.45 9.11 11.18
CA GLN A 189 10.56 7.66 10.98
C GLN A 189 9.27 7.06 10.44
N ASP A 190 8.15 7.37 11.07
CA ASP A 190 6.88 6.73 10.77
C ASP A 190 6.13 7.44 9.63
N TRP A 191 5.37 6.66 8.87
CA TRP A 191 4.62 7.15 7.72
C TRP A 191 3.57 8.23 8.09
N ASN A 192 2.88 8.06 9.23
CA ASN A 192 1.90 9.04 9.71
C ASN A 192 2.56 10.35 10.18
N GLN A 193 3.79 10.29 10.67
CA GLN A 193 4.58 11.49 10.93
C GLN A 193 4.90 12.24 9.63
N ALA A 194 5.25 11.51 8.55
CA ALA A 194 5.45 12.10 7.23
C ALA A 194 4.15 12.71 6.69
N THR A 195 3.01 12.02 6.84
CA THR A 195 1.68 12.56 6.49
C THR A 195 1.38 13.84 7.27
N ASN A 196 1.71 13.88 8.57
CA ASN A 196 1.50 15.07 9.39
C ASN A 196 2.32 16.29 8.92
N LEU A 197 3.49 16.10 8.32
CA LEU A 197 4.22 17.20 7.68
C LEU A 197 3.42 17.82 6.53
N VAL A 198 2.72 17.00 5.74
CA VAL A 198 1.84 17.47 4.65
C VAL A 198 0.58 18.15 5.21
N ILE A 199 -0.06 17.54 6.22
CA ILE A 199 -1.25 18.08 6.91
C ILE A 199 -0.99 19.50 7.46
N THR A 200 0.22 19.73 7.96
CA THR A 200 0.62 21.01 8.59
C THR A 200 1.32 21.98 7.63
N GLY A 201 1.36 21.67 6.34
CA GLY A 201 2.02 22.52 5.32
C GLY A 201 3.54 22.65 5.46
N LYS A 202 4.18 21.81 6.28
CA LYS A 202 5.65 21.73 6.40
C LYS A 202 6.27 20.96 5.23
N ALA A 203 5.55 20.01 4.67
CA ALA A 203 5.88 19.35 3.41
C ALA A 203 4.77 19.60 2.39
N ALA A 204 5.14 19.65 1.10
CA ALA A 204 4.20 19.90 0.02
C ALA A 204 3.46 18.65 -0.44
N GLY A 205 4.13 17.49 -0.41
CA GLY A 205 3.50 16.25 -0.83
C GLY A 205 4.09 15.00 -0.19
N GLN A 206 3.38 13.88 -0.38
CA GLN A 206 3.79 12.55 0.05
C GLN A 206 3.27 11.51 -0.96
N ILE A 207 4.13 10.61 -1.42
CA ILE A 207 3.71 9.38 -2.07
C ILE A 207 3.34 8.39 -0.95
N MET A 208 2.07 8.03 -0.85
CA MET A 208 1.58 7.12 0.19
C MET A 208 0.26 6.49 -0.25
N GLY A 209 -0.06 5.35 0.32
CA GLY A 209 -1.34 4.71 0.09
C GLY A 209 -2.54 5.51 0.60
N ASP A 210 -3.71 5.06 0.24
CA ASP A 210 -4.98 5.71 0.56
C ASP A 210 -5.26 5.81 2.08
N TRP A 211 -4.59 5.02 2.91
CA TRP A 211 -4.65 5.12 4.38
C TRP A 211 -4.16 6.48 4.93
N ALA A 212 -3.34 7.21 4.18
CA ALA A 212 -2.97 8.59 4.56
C ALA A 212 -4.20 9.48 4.71
N GLN A 213 -5.27 9.19 3.97
CA GLN A 213 -6.53 9.94 4.05
C GLN A 213 -7.17 9.88 5.43
N GLY A 214 -7.02 8.78 6.17
CA GLY A 214 -7.48 8.66 7.55
C GLY A 214 -6.83 9.69 8.47
N GLU A 215 -5.54 9.97 8.29
CA GLU A 215 -4.81 10.99 9.06
C GLU A 215 -5.32 12.41 8.74
N PHE A 216 -5.58 12.72 7.47
CA PHE A 216 -6.19 13.99 7.08
C PHE A 216 -7.58 14.18 7.69
N GLN A 217 -8.40 13.13 7.71
CA GLN A 217 -9.74 13.17 8.32
C GLN A 217 -9.67 13.39 9.84
N VAL A 218 -8.77 12.68 10.54
CA VAL A 218 -8.57 12.86 11.99
C VAL A 218 -8.10 14.28 12.31
N ALA A 219 -7.31 14.89 11.43
CA ALA A 219 -6.87 16.29 11.55
C ALA A 219 -7.95 17.31 11.13
N GLY A 220 -9.15 16.87 10.77
CA GLY A 220 -10.25 17.75 10.34
C GLY A 220 -10.04 18.39 8.96
N LYS A 221 -9.17 17.83 8.13
CA LYS A 221 -8.88 18.34 6.77
C LYS A 221 -9.88 17.79 5.75
N THR A 222 -10.24 18.61 4.79
CA THR A 222 -11.23 18.31 3.76
C THR A 222 -10.55 18.13 2.40
N ALA A 223 -10.82 17.00 1.73
CA ALA A 223 -10.34 16.72 0.37
C ALA A 223 -10.86 17.79 -0.62
N GLY A 224 -9.99 18.23 -1.53
CA GLY A 224 -10.29 19.26 -2.52
C GLY A 224 -10.18 20.69 -1.99
N LYS A 225 -10.24 20.88 -0.65
CA LYS A 225 -10.09 22.20 -0.02
C LYS A 225 -8.74 22.36 0.65
N ASP A 226 -8.40 21.48 1.59
CA ASP A 226 -7.20 21.58 2.39
C ASP A 226 -6.04 20.74 1.78
N TYR A 227 -6.40 19.67 1.09
CA TYR A 227 -5.46 18.80 0.42
C TYR A 227 -6.01 18.28 -0.92
N THR A 228 -5.10 17.93 -1.80
CA THR A 228 -5.39 17.37 -3.13
C THR A 228 -4.76 15.98 -3.23
N CYS A 229 -5.38 15.09 -3.96
CA CYS A 229 -4.92 13.72 -4.21
C CYS A 229 -4.82 13.46 -5.71
N LEU A 230 -3.69 12.91 -6.15
CA LEU A 230 -3.45 12.52 -7.53
C LEU A 230 -3.27 11.01 -7.60
N PRO A 231 -4.28 10.24 -8.07
CA PRO A 231 -4.13 8.81 -8.31
C PRO A 231 -3.14 8.59 -9.45
N GLY A 232 -2.33 7.54 -9.34
CA GLY A 232 -1.30 7.24 -10.33
C GLY A 232 -0.31 8.39 -10.56
N LEU A 233 -0.13 9.25 -9.56
CA LEU A 233 0.65 10.49 -9.62
C LEU A 233 0.23 11.43 -10.77
N GLY A 234 -1.03 11.34 -11.22
CA GLY A 234 -1.56 12.09 -12.36
C GLY A 234 -1.06 11.59 -13.73
N LEU A 235 -0.30 10.49 -13.78
CA LEU A 235 0.28 9.94 -15.02
C LEU A 235 -0.39 8.64 -15.47
N ASN A 236 -0.68 7.73 -14.54
CA ASN A 236 -1.29 6.42 -14.85
C ASN A 236 -2.32 6.05 -13.77
N GLU A 237 -3.57 6.40 -14.02
CA GLU A 237 -4.67 6.15 -13.08
C GLU A 237 -5.07 4.67 -13.08
N VAL A 238 -4.56 3.95 -12.10
CA VAL A 238 -4.84 2.53 -11.86
C VAL A 238 -5.05 2.29 -10.36
N ILE A 239 -5.82 1.29 -9.97
CA ILE A 239 -5.95 0.85 -8.59
C ILE A 239 -5.10 -0.39 -8.36
N ALA A 240 -4.11 -0.29 -7.49
CA ALA A 240 -3.44 -1.45 -6.94
C ALA A 240 -4.41 -2.22 -6.04
N THR A 241 -4.61 -3.50 -6.31
CA THR A 241 -5.56 -4.34 -5.55
C THR A 241 -4.93 -4.97 -4.31
N GLY A 242 -3.86 -4.39 -3.77
CA GLY A 242 -3.34 -4.70 -2.45
C GLY A 242 -4.35 -4.38 -1.35
N GLY A 243 -4.13 -4.87 -0.15
CA GLY A 243 -5.00 -4.51 0.96
C GLY A 243 -4.83 -5.36 2.20
N ASP A 244 -5.52 -4.93 3.24
CA ASP A 244 -5.58 -5.66 4.50
C ASP A 244 -6.47 -6.89 4.36
N ALA A 245 -6.01 -7.99 4.96
CA ALA A 245 -6.79 -9.19 5.15
C ALA A 245 -6.63 -9.71 6.59
N PHE A 246 -7.66 -10.37 7.10
CA PHE A 246 -7.58 -11.06 8.36
C PHE A 246 -7.40 -12.55 8.14
N TYR A 247 -6.36 -13.07 8.77
CA TYR A 247 -6.05 -14.49 8.86
C TYR A 247 -6.35 -14.99 10.27
N PHE A 248 -6.67 -16.25 10.38
CA PHE A 248 -7.09 -16.86 11.64
C PHE A 248 -6.18 -18.04 11.96
N PRO A 249 -5.27 -17.89 12.94
CA PRO A 249 -4.47 -19.03 13.40
C PRO A 249 -5.33 -20.18 13.89
N LEU A 250 -4.83 -21.41 13.75
CA LEU A 250 -5.48 -22.59 14.30
C LEU A 250 -5.51 -22.52 15.84
N LEU A 251 -6.68 -22.66 16.41
CA LEU A 251 -6.90 -22.65 17.85
C LEU A 251 -7.43 -24.02 18.32
N LYS A 252 -6.99 -24.43 19.51
CA LYS A 252 -7.49 -25.67 20.16
C LYS A 252 -8.84 -25.49 20.84
N ASP A 253 -9.20 -24.26 21.17
CA ASP A 253 -10.41 -23.88 21.87
C ASP A 253 -11.58 -23.73 20.87
N ALA A 254 -12.62 -24.53 21.04
CA ALA A 254 -13.78 -24.58 20.14
C ALA A 254 -14.59 -23.26 20.15
N ASP A 255 -14.74 -22.63 21.32
CA ASP A 255 -15.50 -21.38 21.45
C ASP A 255 -14.76 -20.22 20.77
N LYS A 256 -13.45 -20.17 20.93
CA LYS A 256 -12.60 -19.19 20.21
C LYS A 256 -12.63 -19.44 18.70
N SER A 257 -12.60 -20.70 18.27
CA SER A 257 -12.73 -21.05 16.86
C SER A 257 -14.09 -20.62 16.28
N LYS A 258 -15.17 -20.75 17.03
CA LYS A 258 -16.48 -20.24 16.63
C LYS A 258 -16.50 -18.70 16.56
N ALA A 259 -15.85 -18.03 17.50
CA ALA A 259 -15.73 -16.56 17.48
C ALA A 259 -14.94 -16.06 16.25
N GLN A 260 -13.96 -16.84 15.76
CA GLN A 260 -13.26 -16.54 14.50
C GLN A 260 -14.21 -16.54 13.30
N GLU A 261 -15.16 -17.50 13.23
CA GLU A 261 -16.16 -17.54 12.15
C GLU A 261 -17.06 -16.30 12.17
N VAL A 262 -17.56 -15.94 13.36
CA VAL A 262 -18.38 -14.75 13.53
C VAL A 262 -17.62 -13.48 13.12
N LEU A 263 -16.33 -13.38 13.48
CA LEU A 263 -15.50 -12.27 13.06
C LEU A 263 -15.31 -12.24 11.53
N ALA A 264 -15.04 -13.39 10.92
CA ALA A 264 -14.89 -13.50 9.46
C ALA A 264 -16.17 -13.05 8.71
N GLU A 265 -17.34 -13.50 9.16
CA GLU A 265 -18.64 -13.07 8.63
C GLU A 265 -18.87 -11.55 8.84
N THR A 266 -18.52 -11.04 10.03
CA THR A 266 -18.68 -9.61 10.37
C THR A 266 -17.80 -8.70 9.52
N LEU A 267 -16.57 -9.10 9.21
CA LEU A 267 -15.65 -8.31 8.39
C LEU A 267 -16.15 -8.10 6.96
N LEU A 268 -16.97 -9.02 6.44
CA LEU A 268 -17.60 -8.89 5.12
C LEU A 268 -19.07 -8.42 5.18
N ASP A 269 -19.62 -8.14 6.37
CA ASP A 269 -20.95 -7.54 6.46
C ASP A 269 -21.01 -6.19 5.72
N PRO A 270 -22.06 -5.91 4.93
CA PRO A 270 -22.15 -4.68 4.14
C PRO A 270 -21.99 -3.39 4.98
N LYS A 271 -22.58 -3.33 6.15
CA LYS A 271 -22.48 -2.15 7.03
C LYS A 271 -21.08 -1.98 7.60
N THR A 272 -20.45 -3.09 7.98
CA THR A 272 -19.07 -3.12 8.45
C THR A 272 -18.13 -2.66 7.35
N GLN A 273 -18.30 -3.15 6.13
CA GLN A 273 -17.50 -2.73 4.97
C GLN A 273 -17.60 -1.23 4.69
N VAL A 274 -18.80 -0.65 4.74
CA VAL A 274 -19.00 0.80 4.57
C VAL A 274 -18.34 1.56 5.72
N ALA A 275 -18.68 1.23 6.97
CA ALA A 275 -18.21 1.98 8.14
C ALA A 275 -16.68 1.93 8.29
N PHE A 276 -16.08 0.74 8.07
CA PHE A 276 -14.64 0.55 8.15
C PHE A 276 -13.91 1.37 7.08
N ASN A 277 -14.33 1.22 5.81
CA ASN A 277 -13.61 1.82 4.70
C ASN A 277 -13.77 3.36 4.65
N LEU A 278 -14.93 3.90 5.01
CA LEU A 278 -15.10 5.34 5.15
C LEU A 278 -14.16 5.94 6.20
N LYS A 279 -13.96 5.24 7.33
CA LYS A 279 -13.08 5.71 8.40
C LYS A 279 -11.60 5.51 8.08
N LYS A 280 -11.26 4.40 7.43
CA LYS A 280 -9.89 4.05 7.04
C LYS A 280 -9.40 4.88 5.84
N GLY A 281 -10.29 5.31 4.95
CA GLY A 281 -9.96 5.99 3.70
C GLY A 281 -9.67 5.03 2.54
N SER A 282 -9.90 3.73 2.73
CA SER A 282 -9.72 2.67 1.74
C SER A 282 -11.00 2.37 0.96
N LEU A 283 -10.92 1.51 -0.06
CA LEU A 283 -12.08 1.08 -0.81
C LEU A 283 -12.61 -0.26 -0.29
N PRO A 284 -13.94 -0.48 -0.28
CA PRO A 284 -14.51 -1.75 0.16
C PRO A 284 -14.21 -2.87 -0.84
N VAL A 285 -14.19 -4.09 -0.34
CA VAL A 285 -14.05 -5.30 -1.16
C VAL A 285 -15.38 -5.81 -1.69
N ARG A 286 -16.49 -5.24 -1.23
CA ARG A 286 -17.83 -5.61 -1.72
C ARG A 286 -18.27 -4.69 -2.85
N GLY A 287 -18.72 -5.31 -3.96
CA GLY A 287 -19.24 -4.56 -5.12
C GLY A 287 -20.70 -4.12 -4.96
N ASP A 288 -21.37 -4.54 -3.88
CA ASP A 288 -22.82 -4.31 -3.62
C ASP A 288 -23.08 -3.33 -2.48
N VAL A 289 -22.08 -2.53 -2.09
CA VAL A 289 -22.21 -1.51 -1.03
C VAL A 289 -22.22 -0.09 -1.60
N ASP A 290 -22.92 0.81 -0.91
CA ASP A 290 -23.01 2.21 -1.26
C ASP A 290 -22.06 3.05 -0.42
N LEU A 291 -21.24 3.85 -1.08
CA LEU A 291 -20.26 4.78 -0.50
C LEU A 291 -20.62 6.25 -0.82
N ASN A 292 -21.89 6.61 -0.83
CA ASN A 292 -22.33 7.99 -1.11
C ASN A 292 -21.66 9.02 -0.20
N ALA A 293 -21.29 8.63 1.03
CA ALA A 293 -20.57 9.47 1.98
C ALA A 293 -19.05 9.57 1.72
N ALA A 294 -18.53 8.90 0.67
CA ALA A 294 -17.13 8.97 0.30
C ALA A 294 -16.73 10.40 -0.06
N ASN A 295 -15.54 10.82 0.38
CA ASN A 295 -14.97 12.11 -0.01
C ASN A 295 -14.45 12.09 -1.47
N ASP A 296 -13.98 13.25 -1.96
CA ASP A 296 -13.56 13.39 -3.35
C ASP A 296 -12.41 12.45 -3.74
N CYS A 297 -11.45 12.16 -2.85
CA CYS A 297 -10.36 11.24 -3.14
C CYS A 297 -10.84 9.80 -3.23
N MET A 298 -11.70 9.35 -2.32
CA MET A 298 -12.32 8.03 -2.40
C MET A 298 -13.17 7.88 -3.66
N LYS A 299 -13.92 8.91 -4.06
CA LYS A 299 -14.71 8.92 -5.30
C LYS A 299 -13.83 8.76 -6.55
N LYS A 300 -12.63 9.37 -6.58
CA LYS A 300 -11.66 9.14 -7.65
C LYS A 300 -11.25 7.66 -7.72
N GLY A 301 -10.91 7.05 -6.58
CA GLY A 301 -10.57 5.63 -6.51
C GLY A 301 -11.72 4.72 -6.97
N LEU A 302 -12.95 4.99 -6.53
CA LEU A 302 -14.15 4.25 -6.95
C LEU A 302 -14.40 4.37 -8.46
N ALA A 303 -14.19 5.56 -9.03
CA ALA A 303 -14.35 5.78 -10.47
C ALA A 303 -13.31 5.01 -11.29
N ILE A 304 -12.07 4.91 -10.83
CA ILE A 304 -11.02 4.11 -11.47
C ILE A 304 -11.35 2.62 -11.37
N LEU A 305 -11.78 2.16 -10.19
CA LEU A 305 -12.21 0.79 -9.95
C LEU A 305 -13.38 0.38 -10.84
N ALA A 306 -14.37 1.27 -11.03
CA ALA A 306 -15.53 1.05 -11.89
C ALA A 306 -15.16 0.92 -13.36
N LYS A 307 -14.05 1.52 -13.81
CA LYS A 307 -13.50 1.35 -15.15
C LYS A 307 -12.75 0.02 -15.34
N GLY A 308 -12.55 -0.75 -14.27
CA GLY A 308 -11.74 -1.96 -14.28
C GLY A 308 -10.23 -1.70 -14.41
N ALA A 309 -9.77 -0.47 -14.22
CA ALA A 309 -8.36 -0.13 -14.26
C ALA A 309 -7.68 -0.56 -12.94
N VAL A 310 -7.37 -1.85 -12.85
CA VAL A 310 -6.80 -2.49 -11.66
C VAL A 310 -5.54 -3.26 -12.01
N MET A 311 -4.63 -3.39 -11.04
CA MET A 311 -3.43 -4.23 -11.15
C MET A 311 -3.13 -4.90 -9.81
N PRO A 312 -2.50 -6.09 -9.80
CA PRO A 312 -1.99 -6.68 -8.58
C PRO A 312 -0.86 -5.81 -8.00
N TRP A 313 -0.68 -5.85 -6.67
CA TRP A 313 0.45 -5.19 -6.02
C TRP A 313 1.57 -6.18 -5.70
N THR A 314 2.70 -5.67 -5.26
CA THR A 314 3.91 -6.48 -5.01
C THR A 314 3.71 -7.56 -3.95
N ASP A 315 2.85 -7.35 -2.96
CA ASP A 315 2.50 -8.37 -1.94
C ASP A 315 1.85 -9.64 -2.53
N GLN A 316 1.25 -9.53 -3.72
CA GLN A 316 0.64 -10.65 -4.43
C GLN A 316 1.63 -11.32 -5.40
N LEU A 317 2.68 -10.62 -5.79
CA LEU A 317 3.59 -11.03 -6.87
C LEU A 317 4.94 -11.54 -6.37
N LEU A 318 5.41 -11.05 -5.24
CA LEU A 318 6.75 -11.31 -4.72
C LEU A 318 6.68 -12.02 -3.37
N SER A 319 7.63 -12.94 -3.12
CA SER A 319 7.81 -13.54 -1.81
C SER A 319 8.23 -12.52 -0.75
N GLN A 320 8.09 -12.88 0.52
CA GLN A 320 8.52 -12.01 1.63
C GLN A 320 10.02 -11.74 1.60
N ASP A 321 10.83 -12.71 1.19
CA ASP A 321 12.28 -12.54 1.06
C ASP A 321 12.62 -11.54 -0.04
N THR A 322 12.03 -11.67 -1.21
CA THR A 322 12.22 -10.71 -2.32
C THR A 322 11.75 -9.30 -1.93
N GLN A 323 10.61 -9.19 -1.23
CA GLN A 323 10.11 -7.91 -0.71
C GLN A 323 11.12 -7.28 0.25
N LYS A 324 11.68 -8.06 1.17
CA LYS A 324 12.67 -7.57 2.14
C LYS A 324 13.94 -7.07 1.46
N GLN A 325 14.48 -7.83 0.52
CA GLN A 325 15.67 -7.42 -0.26
C GLN A 325 15.40 -6.12 -1.04
N LYS A 326 14.22 -5.97 -1.62
CA LYS A 326 13.79 -4.77 -2.31
C LYS A 326 13.69 -3.58 -1.35
N GLU A 327 13.10 -3.76 -0.18
CA GLU A 327 13.02 -2.73 0.86
C GLU A 327 14.41 -2.25 1.29
N ASP A 328 15.35 -3.16 1.48
CA ASP A 328 16.72 -2.84 1.87
C ASP A 328 17.45 -2.04 0.77
N LEU A 329 17.28 -2.44 -0.49
CA LEU A 329 17.85 -1.72 -1.64
C LEU A 329 17.34 -0.27 -1.71
N PHE A 330 16.03 -0.07 -1.62
CA PHE A 330 15.48 1.28 -1.75
C PHE A 330 15.66 2.14 -0.51
N ALA A 331 15.70 1.55 0.69
CA ALA A 331 16.11 2.26 1.89
C ALA A 331 17.55 2.78 1.75
N GLU A 332 18.46 1.96 1.24
CA GLU A 332 19.83 2.36 0.95
C GLU A 332 19.89 3.45 -0.12
N PHE A 333 19.16 3.30 -1.23
CA PHE A 333 19.13 4.26 -2.32
C PHE A 333 18.63 5.64 -1.87
N PHE A 334 17.61 5.69 -1.03
CA PHE A 334 17.10 6.96 -0.50
C PHE A 334 18.02 7.60 0.54
N ALA A 335 18.76 6.79 1.31
CA ALA A 335 19.65 7.27 2.37
C ALA A 335 21.05 7.67 1.87
N LYS A 336 21.53 7.06 0.77
CA LYS A 336 22.90 7.23 0.29
C LYS A 336 22.94 7.88 -1.09
N PRO A 337 23.17 9.22 -1.18
CA PRO A 337 23.29 9.94 -2.45
C PRO A 337 24.38 9.39 -3.39
N GLU A 338 25.41 8.75 -2.83
CA GLU A 338 26.52 8.13 -3.58
C GLU A 338 26.11 6.84 -4.32
N LEU A 339 25.02 6.18 -3.96
CA LEU A 339 24.49 5.08 -4.75
C LEU A 339 23.84 5.64 -6.02
N THR A 340 24.52 5.43 -7.14
CA THR A 340 24.09 5.98 -8.44
C THR A 340 22.81 5.32 -8.94
N VAL A 341 22.13 5.99 -9.87
CA VAL A 341 20.94 5.44 -10.55
C VAL A 341 21.30 4.15 -11.28
N GLU A 342 22.42 4.11 -11.96
CA GLU A 342 22.91 2.98 -12.74
C GLU A 342 23.20 1.77 -11.84
N ASP A 343 23.91 1.99 -10.72
CA ASP A 343 24.22 0.93 -9.78
C ASP A 343 22.97 0.40 -9.07
N ALA A 344 22.05 1.27 -8.69
CA ALA A 344 20.78 0.89 -8.08
C ALA A 344 19.92 0.08 -9.05
N GLN A 345 19.82 0.49 -10.32
CA GLN A 345 19.09 -0.25 -11.35
C GLN A 345 19.70 -1.62 -11.60
N LYS A 346 21.04 -1.72 -11.67
CA LYS A 346 21.72 -3.00 -11.83
C LYS A 346 21.41 -3.94 -10.68
N ARG A 347 21.55 -3.47 -9.43
CA ARG A 347 21.21 -4.27 -8.23
C ARG A 347 19.75 -4.69 -8.21
N PHE A 348 18.86 -3.84 -8.69
CA PHE A 348 17.44 -4.15 -8.82
C PHE A 348 17.22 -5.25 -9.86
N ALA A 349 17.86 -5.18 -11.02
CA ALA A 349 17.77 -6.22 -12.04
C ALA A 349 18.30 -7.57 -11.53
N ASP A 350 19.41 -7.57 -10.78
CA ASP A 350 19.98 -8.77 -10.14
C ASP A 350 19.00 -9.35 -9.10
N LEU A 351 18.31 -8.49 -8.33
CA LEU A 351 17.26 -8.90 -7.39
C LEU A 351 16.07 -9.55 -8.14
N ILE A 352 15.61 -8.95 -9.24
CA ILE A 352 14.50 -9.52 -10.04
C ILE A 352 14.92 -10.87 -10.66
N ALA A 353 16.17 -11.04 -11.05
CA ALA A 353 16.68 -12.33 -11.56
C ALA A 353 16.62 -13.46 -10.52
N SER A 354 16.68 -13.14 -9.24
CA SER A 354 16.61 -14.11 -8.14
C SER A 354 15.23 -14.20 -7.50
N ALA A 355 14.25 -13.40 -7.96
CA ALA A 355 12.91 -13.37 -7.39
C ALA A 355 12.12 -14.64 -7.68
N ASP A 356 11.35 -15.12 -6.69
CA ASP A 356 10.49 -16.31 -6.73
C ASP A 356 8.98 -15.95 -6.68
#